data_e72078a9cc871ad95ef67c3b9c3b5e75
#
_entry.id   e72078a9cc871ad95ef67c3b9c3b5e75
#
_cell.length_a   1.000
_cell.length_b   1.000
_cell.length_c   1.000
_cell.angle_alpha   90.00
_cell.angle_beta   90.00
_cell.angle_gamma   90.00
#
_symmetry.space_group_name_H-M   'P 1'
#
loop_
_entity.id
_entity.type
_entity.pdbx_description
1 polymer ?
#
loop_
_entity_poly.entity_id
_entity_poly.type
_entity_poly.pdbx_seq_one_letter_code
_entity_poly.pdbx_strand_id
1 'polypeptide(L)'
;MSTNFAHLRSYDEQMLRLGSLAERYFPDDPNTALLKLRQLGELLAQHTASRFGIELTVEETQQQLLRRLEADGVLERDIAELFHVVRRKGNLANHDLQGDHATALKTLRIAWQLGLWFHRTFGEAGFSSGPFQPPQPPQASSDVSEDLKQQLAAMQEEVASYRAAHGLAAEQLAQSEAQLRQAL
;
A
#
# COMPACT_ATOMS: atom_id res chain seq x y z
N MET A 1 -6.80 8.28 -17.28
CA MET A 1 -6.22 6.92 -17.14
C MET A 1 -7.36 5.95 -16.86
N SER A 2 -7.43 4.85 -17.60
CA SER A 2 -8.41 3.78 -17.32
C SER A 2 -8.00 3.10 -16.01
N THR A 3 -8.94 2.95 -15.06
CA THR A 3 -8.73 2.22 -13.82
C THR A 3 -9.48 0.90 -13.87
N ASN A 4 -8.94 -0.14 -13.24
CA ASN A 4 -9.60 -1.43 -13.10
C ASN A 4 -10.97 -1.32 -12.39
N PHE A 5 -11.22 -0.23 -11.67
CA PHE A 5 -12.41 0.01 -10.85
C PHE A 5 -13.42 0.97 -11.49
N ALA A 6 -13.26 1.34 -12.77
CA ALA A 6 -14.13 2.32 -13.45
C ALA A 6 -15.62 1.98 -13.40
N HIS A 7 -15.96 0.69 -13.42
CA HIS A 7 -17.33 0.17 -13.36
C HIS A 7 -18.04 0.44 -12.02
N LEU A 8 -17.31 0.75 -10.95
CA LEU A 8 -17.89 1.05 -9.64
C LEU A 8 -18.45 2.48 -9.54
N ARG A 9 -18.10 3.36 -10.47
CA ARG A 9 -18.56 4.76 -10.48
C ARG A 9 -20.07 4.90 -10.44
N SER A 10 -20.81 4.00 -11.12
CA SER A 10 -22.26 4.04 -11.20
C SER A 10 -22.97 3.78 -9.87
N TYR A 11 -22.26 3.27 -8.87
CA TYR A 11 -22.79 2.97 -7.55
C TYR A 11 -22.38 4.00 -6.50
N ASP A 12 -21.09 4.33 -6.48
CA ASP A 12 -20.52 5.31 -5.56
C ASP A 12 -19.18 5.82 -6.10
N GLU A 13 -19.06 7.14 -6.23
CA GLU A 13 -17.81 7.76 -6.68
C GLU A 13 -16.65 7.49 -5.70
N GLN A 14 -16.96 7.29 -4.41
CA GLN A 14 -15.95 6.95 -3.41
C GLN A 14 -15.35 5.54 -3.64
N MET A 15 -16.14 4.58 -4.13
CA MET A 15 -15.61 3.25 -4.51
C MET A 15 -14.58 3.37 -5.63
N LEU A 16 -14.91 4.13 -6.69
CA LEU A 16 -13.97 4.42 -7.78
C LEU A 16 -12.73 5.12 -7.26
N ARG A 17 -12.89 6.14 -6.40
CA ARG A 17 -11.79 6.90 -5.83
C ARG A 17 -10.85 6.03 -5.01
N LEU A 18 -11.37 5.15 -4.16
CA LEU A 18 -10.56 4.25 -3.33
C LEU A 18 -9.78 3.25 -4.19
N GLY A 19 -10.41 2.65 -5.20
CA GLY A 19 -9.74 1.76 -6.15
C GLY A 19 -8.64 2.48 -6.93
N SER A 20 -8.92 3.67 -7.47
CA SER A 20 -7.94 4.48 -8.21
C SER A 20 -6.76 4.93 -7.33
N LEU A 21 -7.03 5.26 -6.06
CA LEU A 21 -5.96 5.61 -5.11
C LEU A 21 -5.09 4.39 -4.78
N ALA A 22 -5.69 3.20 -4.63
CA ALA A 22 -4.92 1.98 -4.42
C ALA A 22 -3.97 1.71 -5.60
N GLU A 23 -4.44 1.84 -6.84
CA GLU A 23 -3.61 1.72 -8.04
C GLU A 23 -2.49 2.77 -8.08
N ARG A 24 -2.80 4.00 -7.71
CA ARG A 24 -1.85 5.11 -7.72
C ARG A 24 -0.74 4.96 -6.68
N TYR A 25 -1.09 4.50 -5.46
CA TYR A 25 -0.11 4.31 -4.38
C TYR A 25 0.70 3.03 -4.55
N PHE A 26 0.21 2.06 -5.32
CA PHE A 26 0.87 0.77 -5.47
C PHE A 26 2.37 0.84 -5.82
N PRO A 27 2.83 1.72 -6.75
CA PRO A 27 4.25 1.80 -7.09
C PRO A 27 5.15 2.25 -5.94
N ASP A 28 4.74 3.29 -5.22
CA ASP A 28 5.61 4.00 -4.29
C ASP A 28 5.33 3.62 -2.81
N ASP A 29 4.08 3.25 -2.51
CA ASP A 29 3.64 2.94 -1.15
C ASP A 29 2.60 1.79 -1.15
N PRO A 30 3.07 0.53 -1.20
CA PRO A 30 2.19 -0.64 -1.18
C PRO A 30 1.37 -0.76 0.11
N ASN A 31 1.83 -0.19 1.24
CA ASN A 31 1.04 -0.17 2.48
C ASN A 31 -0.20 0.71 2.35
N THR A 32 -0.03 1.94 1.87
CA THR A 32 -1.17 2.83 1.59
C THR A 32 -2.11 2.23 0.55
N ALA A 33 -1.59 1.54 -0.48
CA ALA A 33 -2.42 0.82 -1.43
C ALA A 33 -3.30 -0.22 -0.73
N LEU A 34 -2.73 -1.06 0.15
CA LEU A 34 -3.46 -2.06 0.94
C LEU A 34 -4.52 -1.43 1.86
N LEU A 35 -4.24 -0.29 2.48
CA LEU A 35 -5.21 0.46 3.27
C LEU A 35 -6.39 0.94 2.43
N LYS A 36 -6.14 1.45 1.20
CA LYS A 36 -7.21 1.87 0.29
C LYS A 36 -8.06 0.70 -0.18
N LEU A 37 -7.45 -0.46 -0.44
CA LEU A 37 -8.18 -1.68 -0.78
C LEU A 37 -9.05 -2.17 0.38
N ARG A 38 -8.57 -2.09 1.62
CA ARG A 38 -9.39 -2.41 2.80
C ARG A 38 -10.60 -1.50 2.91
N GLN A 39 -10.41 -0.19 2.74
CA GLN A 39 -11.51 0.78 2.75
C GLN A 39 -12.52 0.51 1.62
N LEU A 40 -12.04 0.16 0.42
CA LEU A 40 -12.91 -0.24 -0.68
C LEU A 40 -13.71 -1.51 -0.34
N GLY A 41 -13.07 -2.53 0.21
CA GLY A 41 -13.75 -3.76 0.65
C GLY A 41 -14.80 -3.50 1.73
N GLU A 42 -14.53 -2.59 2.66
CA GLU A 42 -15.50 -2.17 3.67
C GLU A 42 -16.72 -1.50 3.04
N LEU A 43 -16.50 -0.55 2.13
CA LEU A 43 -17.57 0.16 1.43
C LEU A 43 -18.42 -0.78 0.55
N LEU A 44 -17.80 -1.72 -0.16
CA LEU A 44 -18.50 -2.75 -0.93
C LEU A 44 -19.40 -3.61 -0.03
N ALA A 45 -18.93 -4.04 1.14
CA ALA A 45 -19.71 -4.84 2.09
C ALA A 45 -20.89 -4.04 2.65
N GLN A 46 -20.71 -2.77 3.00
CA GLN A 46 -21.75 -1.88 3.48
C GLN A 46 -22.84 -1.65 2.42
N HIS A 47 -22.44 -1.39 1.17
CA HIS A 47 -23.39 -1.26 0.07
C HIS A 47 -24.14 -2.58 -0.22
N THR A 48 -23.46 -3.71 -0.08
CA THR A 48 -24.11 -5.03 -0.20
C THR A 48 -25.20 -5.17 0.87
N ALA A 49 -24.89 -4.91 2.14
CA ALA A 49 -25.85 -4.95 3.24
C ALA A 49 -27.06 -4.04 2.97
N SER A 50 -26.81 -2.79 2.62
CA SER A 50 -27.86 -1.81 2.32
C SER A 50 -28.80 -2.28 1.19
N ARG A 51 -28.27 -2.91 0.14
CA ARG A 51 -29.08 -3.41 -0.99
C ARG A 51 -29.95 -4.61 -0.63
N PHE A 52 -29.60 -5.35 0.41
CA PHE A 52 -30.41 -6.42 0.98
C PHE A 52 -31.26 -5.95 2.16
N GLY A 53 -31.35 -4.64 2.43
CA GLY A 53 -32.14 -4.09 3.53
C GLY A 53 -31.59 -4.42 4.92
N ILE A 54 -30.33 -4.77 5.02
CA ILE A 54 -29.66 -5.06 6.29
C ILE A 54 -29.17 -3.75 6.89
N GLU A 55 -29.71 -3.39 8.05
CA GLU A 55 -29.31 -2.17 8.77
C GLU A 55 -27.89 -2.31 9.31
N LEU A 56 -27.10 -1.26 9.10
CA LEU A 56 -25.73 -1.16 9.63
C LEU A 56 -25.80 -0.54 11.03
N THR A 57 -25.13 -1.16 12.00
CA THR A 57 -24.98 -0.58 13.33
C THR A 57 -23.65 0.12 13.46
N VAL A 58 -23.61 1.24 14.18
CA VAL A 58 -22.40 2.08 14.34
C VAL A 58 -21.24 1.32 15.00
N GLU A 59 -21.57 0.34 15.85
CA GLU A 59 -20.59 -0.44 16.60
C GLU A 59 -20.13 -1.71 15.86
N GLU A 60 -20.75 -2.05 14.73
CA GLU A 60 -20.44 -3.27 14.00
C GLU A 60 -19.13 -3.16 13.24
N THR A 61 -18.20 -4.02 13.56
CA THR A 61 -16.94 -4.11 12.82
C THR A 61 -17.16 -4.75 11.44
N GLN A 62 -16.29 -4.42 10.48
CA GLN A 62 -16.33 -5.07 9.15
C GLN A 62 -16.32 -6.61 9.25
N GLN A 63 -15.61 -7.17 10.22
CA GLN A 63 -15.59 -8.62 10.42
C GLN A 63 -16.95 -9.18 10.85
N GLN A 64 -17.65 -8.48 11.72
CA GLN A 64 -19.00 -8.88 12.17
C GLN A 64 -19.99 -8.77 11.04
N LEU A 65 -19.95 -7.65 10.28
CA LEU A 65 -20.77 -7.46 9.09
C LEU A 65 -20.60 -8.60 8.07
N LEU A 66 -19.36 -8.94 7.72
CA LEU A 66 -19.08 -10.01 6.75
C LEU A 66 -19.62 -11.37 7.23
N ARG A 67 -19.44 -11.70 8.50
CA ARG A 67 -19.99 -12.95 9.08
C ARG A 67 -21.53 -12.97 9.04
N ARG A 68 -22.17 -11.85 9.31
CA ARG A 68 -23.63 -11.74 9.24
C ARG A 68 -24.12 -11.90 7.81
N LEU A 69 -23.50 -11.23 6.83
CA LEU A 69 -23.85 -11.36 5.42
C LEU A 69 -23.66 -12.80 4.90
N GLU A 70 -22.66 -13.52 5.39
CA GLU A 70 -22.46 -14.94 5.09
C GLU A 70 -23.54 -15.82 5.76
N ALA A 71 -23.83 -15.59 7.04
CA ALA A 71 -24.84 -16.34 7.79
C ALA A 71 -26.26 -16.14 7.23
N ASP A 72 -26.57 -14.93 6.74
CA ASP A 72 -27.84 -14.59 6.12
C ASP A 72 -27.93 -15.07 4.64
N GLY A 73 -26.89 -15.71 4.13
CA GLY A 73 -26.84 -16.23 2.75
C GLY A 73 -26.72 -15.14 1.67
N VAL A 74 -26.36 -13.92 2.06
CA VAL A 74 -26.16 -12.78 1.14
C VAL A 74 -24.82 -12.90 0.42
N LEU A 75 -23.79 -13.36 1.13
CA LEU A 75 -22.48 -13.66 0.55
C LEU A 75 -22.27 -15.17 0.48
N GLU A 76 -21.95 -15.68 -0.70
CA GLU A 76 -21.40 -17.02 -0.84
C GLU A 76 -20.04 -17.10 -0.13
N ARG A 77 -19.71 -18.27 0.39
CA ARG A 77 -18.50 -18.50 1.19
C ARG A 77 -17.22 -18.01 0.48
N ASP A 78 -17.10 -18.29 -0.81
CA ASP A 78 -15.91 -17.92 -1.58
C ASP A 78 -15.76 -16.39 -1.69
N ILE A 79 -16.89 -15.68 -1.85
CA ILE A 79 -16.90 -14.22 -1.88
C ILE A 79 -16.60 -13.62 -0.50
N ALA A 80 -17.18 -14.18 0.57
CA ALA A 80 -16.89 -13.78 1.94
C ALA A 80 -15.39 -13.93 2.26
N GLU A 81 -14.75 -15.02 1.81
CA GLU A 81 -13.31 -15.24 2.01
C GLU A 81 -12.46 -14.18 1.28
N LEU A 82 -12.82 -13.76 0.06
CA LEU A 82 -12.14 -12.67 -0.64
C LEU A 82 -12.21 -11.35 0.14
N PHE A 83 -13.37 -11.01 0.71
CA PHE A 83 -13.52 -9.85 1.60
C PHE A 83 -12.62 -9.96 2.83
N HIS A 84 -12.57 -11.15 3.46
CA HIS A 84 -11.72 -11.39 4.61
C HIS A 84 -10.23 -11.28 4.28
N VAL A 85 -9.80 -11.72 3.09
CA VAL A 85 -8.41 -11.56 2.64
C VAL A 85 -8.06 -10.08 2.52
N VAL A 86 -8.88 -9.28 1.83
CA VAL A 86 -8.65 -7.83 1.67
C VAL A 86 -8.58 -7.14 3.04
N ARG A 87 -9.52 -7.46 3.95
CA ARG A 87 -9.54 -6.92 5.31
C ARG A 87 -8.28 -7.26 6.09
N ARG A 88 -7.87 -8.55 6.13
CA ARG A 88 -6.69 -9.02 6.87
C ARG A 88 -5.40 -8.37 6.34
N LYS A 89 -5.23 -8.30 5.01
CA LYS A 89 -4.03 -7.71 4.40
C LYS A 89 -3.93 -6.20 4.66
N GLY A 90 -5.06 -5.48 4.58
CA GLY A 90 -5.08 -4.07 4.93
C GLY A 90 -4.84 -3.79 6.43
N ASN A 91 -5.30 -4.67 7.33
CA ASN A 91 -5.01 -4.54 8.76
C ASN A 91 -3.52 -4.75 9.08
N LEU A 92 -2.86 -5.75 8.46
CA LEU A 92 -1.42 -5.97 8.63
C LEU A 92 -0.61 -4.76 8.13
N ALA A 93 -0.98 -4.17 7.00
CA ALA A 93 -0.33 -2.98 6.47
C ALA A 93 -0.43 -1.77 7.44
N ASN A 94 -1.51 -1.69 8.23
CA ASN A 94 -1.71 -0.61 9.20
C ASN A 94 -0.87 -0.78 10.47
N HIS A 95 -0.58 -2.03 10.89
CA HIS A 95 0.10 -2.29 12.15
C HIS A 95 1.61 -2.51 11.98
N ASP A 96 2.04 -3.17 10.92
CA ASP A 96 3.41 -3.68 10.81
C ASP A 96 4.25 -3.01 9.71
N LEU A 97 3.65 -2.13 8.89
CA LEU A 97 4.28 -1.52 7.71
C LEU A 97 4.96 -2.56 6.76
N GLN A 98 4.48 -3.81 6.78
CA GLN A 98 5.07 -4.96 6.09
C GLN A 98 4.42 -5.26 4.73
N GLY A 99 3.70 -4.31 4.14
CA GLY A 99 3.11 -4.48 2.82
C GLY A 99 4.19 -4.47 1.75
N ASP A 100 4.44 -5.63 1.13
CA ASP A 100 5.26 -5.72 -0.07
C ASP A 100 4.41 -5.59 -1.35
N HIS A 101 5.06 -5.28 -2.47
CA HIS A 101 4.39 -5.12 -3.77
C HIS A 101 3.69 -6.41 -4.23
N ALA A 102 4.21 -7.59 -3.91
CA ALA A 102 3.59 -8.86 -4.30
C ALA A 102 2.26 -9.07 -3.55
N THR A 103 2.23 -8.77 -2.25
CA THR A 103 1.02 -8.80 -1.43
C THR A 103 0.02 -7.75 -1.89
N ALA A 104 0.47 -6.51 -2.16
CA ALA A 104 -0.39 -5.44 -2.63
C ALA A 104 -1.01 -5.76 -4.00
N LEU A 105 -0.23 -6.29 -4.94
CA LEU A 105 -0.72 -6.69 -6.27
C LEU A 105 -1.76 -7.81 -6.19
N LYS A 106 -1.51 -8.84 -5.39
CA LYS A 106 -2.47 -9.93 -5.17
C LYS A 106 -3.78 -9.41 -4.57
N THR A 107 -3.67 -8.53 -3.56
CA THR A 107 -4.85 -7.95 -2.89
C THR A 107 -5.62 -7.01 -3.82
N LEU A 108 -4.92 -6.23 -4.65
CA LEU A 108 -5.53 -5.37 -5.66
C LEU A 108 -6.33 -6.18 -6.69
N ARG A 109 -5.78 -7.32 -7.14
CA ARG A 109 -6.50 -8.24 -8.03
C ARG A 109 -7.73 -8.84 -7.37
N ILE A 110 -7.65 -9.21 -6.09
CA ILE A 110 -8.80 -9.71 -5.32
C ILE A 110 -9.87 -8.63 -5.17
N ALA A 111 -9.49 -7.41 -4.84
CA ALA A 111 -10.43 -6.29 -4.73
C ALA A 111 -11.10 -5.97 -6.08
N TRP A 112 -10.37 -6.08 -7.19
CA TRP A 112 -10.96 -5.98 -8.53
C TRP A 112 -11.98 -7.10 -8.78
N GLN A 113 -11.71 -8.34 -8.41
CA GLN A 113 -12.67 -9.45 -8.51
C GLN A 113 -13.94 -9.19 -7.68
N LEU A 114 -13.78 -8.65 -6.46
CA LEU A 114 -14.91 -8.21 -5.63
C LEU A 114 -15.73 -7.10 -6.30
N GLY A 115 -15.07 -6.12 -6.92
CA GLY A 115 -15.74 -5.08 -7.70
C GLY A 115 -16.54 -5.64 -8.88
N LEU A 116 -15.98 -6.62 -9.61
CA LEU A 116 -16.69 -7.31 -10.68
C LEU A 116 -17.89 -8.11 -10.18
N TRP A 117 -17.70 -8.87 -9.09
CA TRP A 117 -18.79 -9.59 -8.44
C TRP A 117 -19.92 -8.63 -8.05
N PHE A 118 -19.58 -7.52 -7.40
CA PHE A 118 -20.55 -6.51 -6.98
C PHE A 118 -21.32 -5.93 -8.18
N HIS A 119 -20.61 -5.58 -9.26
CA HIS A 119 -21.26 -5.03 -10.46
C HIS A 119 -22.16 -6.06 -11.15
N ARG A 120 -21.77 -7.32 -11.20
CA ARG A 120 -22.62 -8.39 -11.77
C ARG A 120 -23.83 -8.71 -10.92
N THR A 121 -23.71 -8.59 -9.61
CA THR A 121 -24.81 -8.86 -8.67
C THR A 121 -25.85 -7.74 -8.70
N PHE A 122 -25.42 -6.48 -8.77
CA PHE A 122 -26.31 -5.31 -8.61
C PHE A 122 -26.51 -4.46 -9.86
N GLY A 123 -25.83 -4.78 -10.93
CA GLY A 123 -25.92 -4.09 -12.22
C GLY A 123 -26.16 -5.05 -13.36
N GLU A 124 -25.17 -5.23 -14.22
CA GLU A 124 -25.27 -6.07 -15.41
C GLU A 124 -24.63 -7.43 -15.17
N ALA A 125 -25.44 -8.49 -15.07
CA ALA A 125 -24.95 -9.87 -14.83
C ALA A 125 -23.94 -10.35 -15.89
N GLY A 126 -24.04 -9.90 -17.14
CA GLY A 126 -23.14 -10.22 -18.24
C GLY A 126 -21.93 -9.29 -18.37
N PHE A 127 -21.72 -8.35 -17.45
CA PHE A 127 -20.63 -7.38 -17.55
C PHE A 127 -19.25 -8.02 -17.54
N SER A 128 -18.39 -7.54 -18.43
CA SER A 128 -16.97 -7.89 -18.52
C SER A 128 -16.13 -6.61 -18.62
N SER A 129 -15.24 -6.39 -17.67
CA SER A 129 -14.33 -5.23 -17.65
C SER A 129 -13.10 -5.40 -18.54
N GLY A 130 -12.97 -6.51 -19.26
CA GLY A 130 -11.69 -6.91 -19.82
C GLY A 130 -10.71 -7.51 -18.79
N PRO A 131 -9.47 -7.80 -19.18
CA PRO A 131 -8.48 -8.35 -18.26
C PRO A 131 -8.03 -7.33 -17.21
N PHE A 132 -7.66 -7.82 -16.02
CA PHE A 132 -7.02 -7.02 -15.01
C PHE A 132 -5.71 -6.42 -15.55
N GLN A 133 -5.54 -5.10 -15.40
CA GLN A 133 -4.34 -4.38 -15.78
C GLN A 133 -3.50 -4.09 -14.53
N PRO A 134 -2.40 -4.82 -14.28
CA PRO A 134 -1.54 -4.55 -13.14
C PRO A 134 -1.01 -3.11 -13.24
N PRO A 135 -1.07 -2.30 -12.16
CA PRO A 135 -0.32 -1.06 -12.11
C PRO A 135 1.16 -1.37 -12.30
N GLN A 136 1.85 -0.51 -13.02
CA GLN A 136 3.28 -0.69 -13.21
C GLN A 136 3.98 -0.60 -11.84
N PRO A 137 4.90 -1.54 -11.52
CA PRO A 137 5.77 -1.36 -10.37
C PRO A 137 6.56 -0.06 -10.56
N PRO A 138 7.12 0.52 -9.46
CA PRO A 138 7.94 1.70 -9.60
C PRO A 138 8.98 1.39 -10.69
N GLN A 139 8.95 2.13 -11.77
CA GLN A 139 10.12 2.21 -12.61
C GLN A 139 11.17 2.76 -11.65
N ALA A 140 12.17 1.94 -11.32
CA ALA A 140 13.41 2.50 -10.84
C ALA A 140 13.79 3.52 -11.91
N SER A 141 13.45 4.79 -11.66
CA SER A 141 13.87 5.86 -12.52
C SER A 141 15.39 5.77 -12.42
N SER A 142 16.02 5.31 -13.51
CA SER A 142 17.49 5.22 -13.61
C SER A 142 18.11 6.53 -13.16
N ASP A 143 17.44 7.64 -13.41
CA ASP A 143 17.85 8.99 -13.08
C ASP A 143 17.87 9.27 -11.57
N VAL A 144 16.83 8.84 -10.80
CA VAL A 144 16.81 9.01 -9.34
C VAL A 144 17.80 8.05 -8.67
N SER A 145 17.98 6.85 -9.22
CA SER A 145 19.00 5.91 -8.73
C SER A 145 20.41 6.40 -8.97
N GLU A 146 20.68 7.02 -10.12
CA GLU A 146 22.00 7.60 -10.45
C GLU A 146 22.28 8.88 -9.62
N ASP A 147 21.30 9.76 -9.48
CA ASP A 147 21.43 10.97 -8.66
C ASP A 147 21.66 10.60 -7.18
N LEU A 148 20.92 9.63 -6.64
CA LEU A 148 21.11 9.13 -5.28
C LEU A 148 22.48 8.47 -5.08
N LYS A 149 22.97 7.70 -6.06
CA LYS A 149 24.33 7.13 -6.03
C LYS A 149 25.41 8.21 -6.07
N GLN A 150 25.23 9.26 -6.88
CA GLN A 150 26.13 10.39 -6.93
C GLN A 150 26.16 11.16 -5.60
N GLN A 151 25.00 11.42 -4.99
CA GLN A 151 24.91 12.06 -3.68
C GLN A 151 25.56 11.20 -2.59
N LEU A 152 25.33 9.88 -2.60
CA LEU A 152 25.97 8.96 -1.66
C LEU A 152 27.50 8.93 -1.81
N ALA A 153 28.00 8.92 -3.04
CA ALA A 153 29.42 8.97 -3.32
C ALA A 153 30.05 10.29 -2.85
N ALA A 154 29.40 11.42 -3.11
CA ALA A 154 29.84 12.73 -2.64
C ALA A 154 29.89 12.82 -1.10
N MET A 155 28.87 12.32 -0.41
CA MET A 155 28.87 12.26 1.06
C MET A 155 29.97 11.34 1.61
N GLN A 156 30.25 10.22 0.96
CA GLN A 156 31.31 9.31 1.38
C GLN A 156 32.71 9.97 1.22
N GLU A 157 32.91 10.73 0.16
CA GLU A 157 34.14 11.48 -0.09
C GLU A 157 34.34 12.61 0.94
N GLU A 158 33.24 13.33 1.28
CA GLU A 158 33.26 14.36 2.31
C GLU A 158 33.59 13.76 3.70
N VAL A 159 32.97 12.64 4.07
CA VAL A 159 33.29 11.94 5.33
C VAL A 159 34.70 11.45 5.36
N ALA A 160 35.25 10.95 4.25
CA ALA A 160 36.62 10.51 4.16
C ALA A 160 37.61 11.68 4.34
N SER A 161 37.33 12.83 3.70
CA SER A 161 38.16 14.04 3.83
C SER A 161 38.15 14.59 5.27
N TYR A 162 36.99 14.58 5.92
CA TYR A 162 36.82 14.98 7.31
C TYR A 162 37.61 14.09 8.27
N ARG A 163 37.56 12.77 8.06
CA ARG A 163 38.37 11.80 8.84
C ARG A 163 39.86 11.98 8.65
N ALA A 164 40.32 12.24 7.43
CA ALA A 164 41.71 12.51 7.15
C ALA A 164 42.21 13.81 7.84
N ALA A 165 41.42 14.87 7.75
CA ALA A 165 41.74 16.14 8.41
C ALA A 165 41.80 16.01 9.94
N HIS A 166 40.83 15.29 10.54
CA HIS A 166 40.85 15.02 11.98
C HIS A 166 41.99 14.11 12.42
N GLY A 167 42.35 13.12 11.59
CA GLY A 167 43.54 12.27 11.85
C GLY A 167 44.83 13.07 11.91
N LEU A 168 45.04 13.95 10.93
CA LEU A 168 46.24 14.84 10.90
C LEU A 168 46.27 15.81 12.09
N ALA A 169 45.14 16.37 12.46
CA ALA A 169 45.07 17.26 13.63
C ALA A 169 45.36 16.53 14.95
N ALA A 170 44.91 15.30 15.10
CA ALA A 170 45.22 14.48 16.27
C ALA A 170 46.71 14.10 16.36
N GLU A 171 47.35 13.78 15.23
CA GLU A 171 48.78 13.50 15.16
C GLU A 171 49.64 14.74 15.49
N GLN A 172 49.26 15.92 14.98
CA GLN A 172 49.92 17.18 15.30
C GLN A 172 49.82 17.53 16.77
N LEU A 173 48.66 17.31 17.38
CA LEU A 173 48.47 17.53 18.81
C LEU A 173 49.34 16.59 19.64
N ALA A 174 49.40 15.31 19.31
CA ALA A 174 50.22 14.33 19.98
C ALA A 174 51.72 14.64 19.87
N GLN A 175 52.16 15.11 18.71
CA GLN A 175 53.56 15.56 18.51
C GLN A 175 53.89 16.78 19.34
N SER A 176 52.98 17.77 19.40
CA SER A 176 53.22 18.98 20.21
C SER A 176 53.26 18.67 21.73
N GLU A 177 52.39 17.76 22.18
CA GLU A 177 52.41 17.29 23.59
C GLU A 177 53.70 16.53 23.94
N ALA A 178 54.21 15.70 22.98
CA ALA A 178 55.46 14.99 23.17
C ALA A 178 56.68 15.94 23.26
N GLN A 179 56.69 16.99 22.43
CA GLN A 179 57.76 18.00 22.46
C GLN A 179 57.74 18.82 23.79
N LEU A 180 56.54 19.18 24.27
CA LEU A 180 56.38 19.85 25.54
C LEU A 180 56.88 18.99 26.71
N ARG A 181 56.63 17.69 26.70
CA ARG A 181 57.11 16.75 27.73
C ARG A 181 58.62 16.55 27.73
N GLN A 182 59.30 16.75 26.60
CA GLN A 182 60.75 16.65 26.49
C GLN A 182 61.49 17.95 26.90
N ALA A 183 60.76 19.06 26.93
CA ALA A 183 61.33 20.39 27.29
C ALA A 183 61.20 20.75 28.79
N LEU A 184 60.50 19.90 29.58
CA LEU A 184 60.37 19.98 31.01
C LEU A 184 61.26 18.97 31.71
#